data_5f6beffc894522cc04925464e739aef7
#
_entry.id   5f6beffc894522cc04925464e739aef7
#
_cell.length_a   1.000
_cell.length_b   1.000
_cell.length_c   1.000
_cell.angle_alpha   90.00
_cell.angle_beta   90.00
_cell.angle_gamma   90.00
#
_symmetry.space_group_name_H-M   'P 1'
#
loop_
_entity.id
_entity.type
_entity.pdbx_description
1 polymer ?
#
loop_
_entity_poly.entity_id
_entity_poly.type
_entity_poly.pdbx_seq_one_letter_code
_entity_poly.pdbx_strand_id
1 'polypeptide(L)'
;MRSILKSSNNNCVFKLLLSLCLLLIACIGLMSAVPPVSRDALTHHLAVPKIWIEKGIFTELPSIPFSYYPMNLDLFYGVALYFGNDILPKYIHFLFGLITAWGIGSYLRKRFNLFYGLLLPPWFSCSC
;
A
#
# COMPACT_ATOMS: atom_id res chain seq x y z
N MET A 1 -8.03 -2.49 42.83
CA MET A 1 -7.64 -1.14 42.39
C MET A 1 -6.49 -1.16 41.34
N ARG A 2 -5.40 -1.92 41.49
CA ARG A 2 -4.31 -2.03 40.52
C ARG A 2 -4.73 -2.62 39.15
N SER A 3 -5.70 -3.53 39.08
CA SER A 3 -6.18 -4.15 37.81
C SER A 3 -6.97 -3.16 36.94
N ILE A 4 -7.74 -2.27 37.55
CA ILE A 4 -8.56 -1.26 36.87
C ILE A 4 -7.66 -0.18 36.24
N LEU A 5 -6.62 0.25 36.94
CA LEU A 5 -5.66 1.23 36.44
C LEU A 5 -4.83 0.67 35.28
N LYS A 6 -4.45 -0.61 35.31
CA LYS A 6 -3.73 -1.29 34.24
C LYS A 6 -4.58 -1.43 32.97
N SER A 7 -5.88 -1.72 33.11
CA SER A 7 -6.81 -1.80 31.98
C SER A 7 -7.04 -0.43 31.33
N SER A 8 -7.17 0.64 32.12
CA SER A 8 -7.36 1.99 31.61
C SER A 8 -6.14 2.49 30.80
N ASN A 9 -4.94 2.22 31.29
CA ASN A 9 -3.70 2.64 30.62
C ASN A 9 -3.52 1.90 29.29
N ASN A 10 -3.84 0.61 29.20
CA ASN A 10 -3.78 -0.16 27.96
C ASN A 10 -4.74 0.38 26.90
N ASN A 11 -5.93 0.82 27.30
CA ASN A 11 -6.91 1.43 26.39
C ASN A 11 -6.44 2.79 25.84
N CYS A 12 -5.74 3.58 26.66
CA CYS A 12 -5.18 4.86 26.23
C CYS A 12 -4.06 4.67 25.21
N VAL A 13 -3.10 3.79 25.51
CA VAL A 13 -1.99 3.44 24.59
C VAL A 13 -2.55 2.89 23.28
N PHE A 14 -3.54 2.02 23.34
CA PHE A 14 -4.18 1.47 22.15
C PHE A 14 -4.82 2.55 21.28
N LYS A 15 -5.62 3.45 21.85
CA LYS A 15 -6.25 4.56 21.11
C LYS A 15 -5.20 5.47 20.47
N LEU A 16 -4.10 5.74 21.18
CA LEU A 16 -2.98 6.53 20.66
C LEU A 16 -2.34 5.86 19.44
N LEU A 17 -2.02 4.57 19.52
CA LEU A 17 -1.44 3.81 18.43
C LEU A 17 -2.37 3.75 17.23
N LEU A 18 -3.66 3.53 17.47
CA LEU A 18 -4.66 3.50 16.41
C LEU A 18 -4.77 4.86 15.70
N SER A 19 -4.82 5.96 16.46
CA SER A 19 -4.88 7.31 15.88
C SER A 19 -3.63 7.63 15.08
N LEU A 20 -2.45 7.20 15.54
CA LEU A 20 -1.19 7.37 14.81
C LEU A 20 -1.19 6.57 13.49
N CYS A 21 -1.64 5.32 13.51
CA CYS A 21 -1.77 4.50 12.31
C CYS A 21 -2.74 5.12 11.30
N LEU A 22 -3.89 5.60 11.75
CA LEU A 22 -4.88 6.26 10.88
C LEU A 22 -4.32 7.55 10.28
N LEU A 23 -3.59 8.33 11.07
CA LEU A 23 -2.91 9.53 10.60
C LEU A 23 -1.87 9.21 9.52
N LEU A 24 -1.03 8.18 9.74
CA LEU A 24 -0.04 7.74 8.76
C LEU A 24 -0.70 7.27 7.46
N ILE A 25 -1.78 6.48 7.55
CA ILE A 25 -2.53 6.04 6.36
C ILE A 25 -3.10 7.24 5.61
N ALA A 26 -3.67 8.22 6.31
CA ALA A 26 -4.19 9.44 5.70
C ALA A 26 -3.08 10.26 5.03
N CYS A 27 -1.93 10.44 5.67
CA CYS A 27 -0.78 11.14 5.10
C CYS A 27 -0.26 10.44 3.84
N ILE A 28 -0.10 9.10 3.86
CA ILE A 28 0.35 8.34 2.69
C ILE A 28 -0.68 8.43 1.56
N GLY A 29 -1.98 8.34 1.88
CA GLY A 29 -3.06 8.51 0.90
C GLY A 29 -3.04 9.90 0.24
N LEU A 30 -2.83 10.96 1.01
CA LEU A 30 -2.68 12.31 0.49
C LEU A 30 -1.43 12.46 -0.38
N MET A 31 -0.30 11.88 0.03
CA MET A 31 0.92 11.88 -0.77
C MET A 31 0.78 11.07 -2.07
N SER A 32 -0.13 10.10 -2.10
CA SER A 32 -0.43 9.35 -3.33
C SER A 32 -1.19 10.20 -4.36
N ALA A 33 -1.87 11.27 -3.94
CA ALA A 33 -2.56 12.21 -4.83
C ALA A 33 -1.62 13.17 -5.58
N VAL A 34 -0.35 13.29 -5.15
CA VAL A 34 0.64 14.13 -5.82
C VAL A 34 1.24 13.38 -7.00
N PRO A 35 1.52 14.04 -8.16
CA PRO A 35 2.19 13.40 -9.29
C PRO A 35 3.51 12.72 -8.88
N PRO A 36 3.93 11.64 -9.57
CA PRO A 36 5.17 10.96 -9.27
C PRO A 36 6.37 11.87 -9.57
N VAL A 37 7.24 12.07 -8.58
CA VAL A 37 8.46 12.89 -8.69
C VAL A 37 9.73 12.06 -8.42
N SER A 38 9.59 10.80 -8.01
CA SER A 38 10.74 9.95 -7.76
C SER A 38 11.43 9.57 -9.06
N ARG A 39 12.76 9.64 -9.08
CA ARG A 39 13.56 9.25 -10.24
C ARG A 39 13.27 7.81 -10.69
N ASP A 40 13.13 6.91 -9.76
CA ASP A 40 12.88 5.51 -9.98
C ASP A 40 11.54 5.26 -10.68
N ALA A 41 10.46 5.90 -10.20
CA ALA A 41 9.16 5.83 -10.85
C ALA A 41 9.21 6.35 -12.29
N LEU A 42 9.91 7.46 -12.53
CA LEU A 42 9.96 8.13 -13.84
C LEU A 42 10.91 7.44 -14.83
N THR A 43 11.95 6.72 -14.36
CA THR A 43 12.94 6.12 -15.26
C THR A 43 12.54 4.74 -15.78
N HIS A 44 11.81 3.93 -15.02
CA HIS A 44 11.44 2.59 -15.47
C HIS A 44 10.02 2.16 -15.10
N HIS A 45 9.55 2.32 -13.87
CA HIS A 45 8.24 1.82 -13.44
C HIS A 45 7.05 2.42 -14.19
N LEU A 46 7.13 3.67 -14.59
CA LEU A 46 6.11 4.34 -15.41
C LEU A 46 6.55 4.51 -16.86
N ALA A 47 7.86 4.71 -17.09
CA ALA A 47 8.38 4.95 -18.44
C ALA A 47 8.23 3.73 -19.35
N VAL A 48 8.57 2.53 -18.85
CA VAL A 48 8.50 1.30 -19.66
C VAL A 48 7.07 0.98 -20.08
N PRO A 49 6.07 0.91 -19.18
CA PRO A 49 4.68 0.70 -19.56
C PRO A 49 4.15 1.78 -20.52
N LYS A 50 4.54 3.04 -20.33
CA LYS A 50 4.15 4.14 -21.20
C LYS A 50 4.66 3.95 -22.63
N ILE A 51 5.93 3.58 -22.80
CA ILE A 51 6.53 3.28 -24.10
C ILE A 51 5.83 2.09 -24.78
N TRP A 52 5.46 1.05 -24.03
CA TRP A 52 4.71 -0.08 -24.55
C TRP A 52 3.32 0.32 -25.06
N ILE A 53 2.63 1.17 -24.31
CA ILE A 53 1.31 1.70 -24.72
C ILE A 53 1.45 2.53 -26.00
N GLU A 54 2.44 3.43 -26.06
CA GLU A 54 2.67 4.28 -27.23
C GLU A 54 3.06 3.47 -28.48
N LYS A 55 3.83 2.39 -28.31
CA LYS A 55 4.22 1.49 -29.42
C LYS A 55 3.17 0.44 -29.77
N GLY A 56 2.18 0.23 -28.91
CA GLY A 56 1.15 -0.80 -29.08
C GLY A 56 1.65 -2.24 -28.96
N ILE A 57 2.89 -2.46 -28.53
CA ILE A 57 3.51 -3.78 -28.39
C ILE A 57 4.43 -3.84 -27.17
N PHE A 58 4.49 -5.02 -26.56
CA PHE A 58 5.47 -5.35 -25.53
C PHE A 58 6.80 -5.71 -26.19
N THR A 59 7.75 -4.79 -26.18
CA THR A 59 9.08 -5.00 -26.75
C THR A 59 10.16 -4.79 -25.69
N GLU A 60 11.26 -5.48 -25.88
CA GLU A 60 12.48 -5.20 -25.15
C GLU A 60 12.97 -3.78 -25.46
N LEU A 61 13.43 -3.09 -24.43
CA LEU A 61 13.97 -1.74 -24.53
C LEU A 61 15.45 -1.76 -24.16
N PRO A 62 16.37 -1.96 -25.12
CA PRO A 62 17.80 -2.07 -24.84
C PRO A 62 18.38 -0.84 -24.14
N SER A 63 17.75 0.31 -24.30
CA SER A 63 18.13 1.56 -23.63
C SER A 63 17.75 1.62 -22.15
N ILE A 64 16.88 0.71 -21.70
CA ILE A 64 16.41 0.65 -20.31
C ILE A 64 16.69 -0.76 -19.77
N PRO A 65 17.82 -1.00 -19.08
CA PRO A 65 18.19 -2.32 -18.57
C PRO A 65 17.14 -2.94 -17.65
N PHE A 66 16.38 -2.12 -16.94
CA PHE A 66 15.31 -2.57 -16.03
C PHE A 66 14.10 -3.17 -16.77
N SER A 67 13.94 -2.96 -18.07
CA SER A 67 12.85 -3.56 -18.86
C SER A 67 12.93 -5.09 -18.97
N TYR A 68 14.08 -5.68 -18.61
CA TYR A 68 14.30 -7.13 -18.59
C TYR A 68 13.88 -7.79 -17.27
N TYR A 69 13.54 -7.01 -16.25
CA TYR A 69 13.05 -7.56 -14.98
C TYR A 69 11.56 -7.94 -15.05
N PRO A 70 11.09 -8.90 -14.24
CA PRO A 70 9.68 -9.26 -14.20
C PRO A 70 8.84 -8.09 -13.66
N MET A 71 8.19 -7.37 -14.56
CA MET A 71 7.43 -6.15 -14.32
C MET A 71 5.94 -6.42 -14.06
N ASN A 72 5.60 -7.43 -13.24
CA ASN A 72 4.20 -7.80 -13.02
C ASN A 72 3.34 -6.67 -12.45
N LEU A 73 3.90 -5.87 -11.53
CA LEU A 73 3.20 -4.72 -10.96
C LEU A 73 3.10 -3.56 -11.96
N ASP A 74 4.12 -3.39 -12.79
CA ASP A 74 4.18 -2.33 -13.78
C ASP A 74 3.15 -2.53 -14.92
N LEU A 75 2.71 -3.77 -15.15
CA LEU A 75 1.58 -4.04 -16.04
C LEU A 75 0.27 -3.43 -15.50
N PHE A 76 0.04 -3.49 -14.18
CA PHE A 76 -1.10 -2.79 -13.57
C PHE A 76 -0.97 -1.28 -13.69
N TYR A 77 0.26 -0.76 -13.58
CA TYR A 77 0.50 0.66 -13.83
C TYR A 77 0.24 1.03 -15.29
N GLY A 78 0.58 0.14 -16.23
CA GLY A 78 0.25 0.30 -17.64
C GLY A 78 -1.24 0.47 -17.89
N VAL A 79 -2.09 -0.34 -17.24
CA VAL A 79 -3.55 -0.17 -17.31
C VAL A 79 -3.98 1.23 -16.83
N ALA A 80 -3.42 1.71 -15.73
CA ALA A 80 -3.70 3.04 -15.20
C ALA A 80 -3.25 4.15 -16.16
N LEU A 81 -2.07 4.00 -16.74
CA LEU A 81 -1.50 4.95 -17.71
C LEU A 81 -2.29 4.98 -19.02
N TYR A 82 -2.86 3.85 -19.43
CA TYR A 82 -3.73 3.79 -20.60
C TYR A 82 -4.93 4.74 -20.50
N PHE A 83 -5.45 4.94 -19.27
CA PHE A 83 -6.49 5.94 -19.00
C PHE A 83 -5.94 7.37 -18.85
N GLY A 84 -4.67 7.60 -19.14
CA GLY A 84 -4.05 8.93 -19.11
C GLY A 84 -3.82 9.51 -17.72
N ASN A 85 -3.72 8.67 -16.69
CA ASN A 85 -3.61 9.12 -15.30
C ASN A 85 -2.33 8.60 -14.65
N ASP A 86 -1.35 9.50 -14.47
CA ASP A 86 -0.06 9.19 -13.83
C ASP A 86 -0.15 9.05 -12.30
N ILE A 87 -1.24 9.47 -11.69
CA ILE A 87 -1.47 9.42 -10.24
C ILE A 87 -2.03 8.05 -9.84
N LEU A 88 -2.83 7.42 -10.70
CA LEU A 88 -3.50 6.15 -10.43
C LEU A 88 -2.53 5.00 -10.06
N PRO A 89 -1.35 4.84 -10.67
CA PRO A 89 -0.35 3.87 -10.26
C PRO A 89 0.04 3.96 -8.79
N LYS A 90 0.14 5.17 -8.23
CA LYS A 90 0.45 5.38 -6.81
C LYS A 90 -0.68 4.88 -5.89
N TYR A 91 -1.92 5.08 -6.29
CA TYR A 91 -3.06 4.53 -5.55
C TYR A 91 -3.13 3.02 -5.63
N ILE A 92 -2.79 2.42 -6.77
CA ILE A 92 -2.65 0.96 -6.90
C ILE A 92 -1.61 0.45 -5.92
N HIS A 93 -0.43 1.07 -5.88
CA HIS A 93 0.63 0.70 -4.93
C HIS A 93 0.19 0.87 -3.47
N PHE A 94 -0.47 1.97 -3.15
CA PHE A 94 -1.04 2.23 -1.82
C PHE A 94 -2.06 1.14 -1.42
N LEU A 95 -2.94 0.73 -2.35
CA LEU A 95 -3.92 -0.33 -2.12
C LEU A 95 -3.24 -1.67 -1.81
N PHE A 96 -2.19 -2.04 -2.55
CA PHE A 96 -1.41 -3.25 -2.25
C PHE A 96 -0.76 -3.17 -0.86
N GLY A 97 -0.27 -2.00 -0.46
CA GLY A 97 0.24 -1.76 0.89
C GLY A 97 -0.83 -2.01 1.96
N LEU A 98 -2.05 -1.50 1.76
CA LEU A 98 -3.17 -1.73 2.68
C LEU A 98 -3.58 -3.21 2.76
N ILE A 99 -3.66 -3.90 1.62
CA ILE A 99 -3.97 -5.34 1.56
C ILE A 99 -2.91 -6.14 2.32
N THR A 100 -1.63 -5.81 2.12
CA THR A 100 -0.52 -6.47 2.81
C THR A 100 -0.59 -6.23 4.32
N ALA A 101 -0.80 -4.99 4.74
CA ALA A 101 -0.96 -4.63 6.15
C ALA A 101 -2.14 -5.37 6.79
N TRP A 102 -3.27 -5.45 6.08
CA TRP A 102 -4.43 -6.21 6.50
C TRP A 102 -4.13 -7.71 6.63
N GLY A 103 -3.44 -8.30 5.65
CA GLY A 103 -3.05 -9.71 5.67
C GLY A 103 -2.15 -10.05 6.85
N ILE A 104 -1.10 -9.24 7.09
CA ILE A 104 -0.19 -9.39 8.22
C ILE A 104 -0.95 -9.25 9.54
N GLY A 105 -1.78 -8.24 9.70
CA GLY A 105 -2.57 -8.04 10.90
C GLY A 105 -3.56 -9.17 11.17
N SER A 106 -4.21 -9.68 10.13
CA SER A 106 -5.12 -10.82 10.24
C SER A 106 -4.38 -12.10 10.68
N TYR A 107 -3.18 -12.32 10.15
CA TYR A 107 -2.32 -13.43 10.56
C TYR A 107 -1.87 -13.30 12.03
N LEU A 108 -1.39 -12.14 12.44
CA LEU A 108 -0.95 -11.86 13.81
C LEU A 108 -2.10 -12.03 14.81
N ARG A 109 -3.31 -11.57 14.44
CA ARG A 109 -4.52 -11.77 15.25
C ARG A 109 -4.84 -13.24 15.50
N LYS A 110 -4.72 -14.08 14.48
CA LYS A 110 -4.97 -15.54 14.61
C LYS A 110 -3.89 -16.25 15.41
N ARG A 111 -2.63 -15.78 15.35
CA ARG A 111 -1.48 -16.48 15.92
C ARG A 111 -1.11 -16.03 17.34
N PHE A 112 -1.22 -14.76 17.66
CA PHE A 112 -0.63 -14.16 18.87
C PHE A 112 -1.62 -13.54 19.86
N ASN A 113 -2.92 -13.65 19.66
CA ASN A 113 -3.95 -13.02 20.50
C ASN A 113 -4.42 -11.62 20.01
N LEU A 114 -5.60 -11.26 20.53
CA LEU A 114 -6.39 -10.08 20.15
C LEU A 114 -5.62 -8.74 20.19
N PHE A 115 -4.61 -8.62 21.05
CA PHE A 115 -3.86 -7.38 21.23
C PHE A 115 -3.07 -6.98 19.99
N TYR A 116 -2.50 -7.93 19.26
CA TYR A 116 -1.72 -7.66 18.03
C TYR A 116 -2.62 -7.50 16.78
N GLY A 117 -3.82 -8.04 16.82
CA GLY A 117 -4.79 -7.88 15.75
C GLY A 117 -5.61 -6.60 15.83
N LEU A 118 -5.50 -5.87 16.95
CA LEU A 118 -6.29 -4.67 17.22
C LEU A 118 -5.72 -3.39 16.59
N LEU A 119 -4.56 -3.48 15.95
CA LEU A 119 -4.06 -2.42 15.05
C LEU A 119 -4.86 -2.35 13.74
N LEU A 120 -5.81 -3.26 13.54
CA LEU A 120 -6.74 -3.27 12.42
C LEU A 120 -8.17 -3.00 12.92
N PRO A 121 -8.99 -2.27 12.13
CA PRO A 121 -10.32 -1.85 12.55
C PRO A 121 -11.24 -3.06 12.88
N PRO A 122 -12.10 -2.93 13.89
CA PRO A 122 -12.92 -4.00 14.47
C PRO A 122 -14.01 -4.57 13.56
N TRP A 123 -14.27 -3.98 12.41
CA TRP A 123 -15.29 -4.43 11.46
C TRP A 123 -14.89 -5.72 10.70
N PHE A 124 -13.67 -6.19 10.86
CA PHE A 124 -13.21 -7.49 10.33
C PHE A 124 -13.28 -8.63 11.33
N SER A 125 -13.98 -8.48 12.44
CA SER A 125 -14.37 -9.64 13.25
C SER A 125 -15.51 -10.35 12.53
N CYS A 126 -15.20 -11.03 11.44
CA CYS A 126 -16.09 -12.05 10.92
C CYS A 126 -16.12 -13.18 11.96
N SER A 127 -17.22 -13.26 12.69
CA SER A 127 -17.59 -14.42 13.50
C SER A 127 -17.64 -15.64 12.62
N CYS A 128 -16.81 -16.61 12.88
CA CYS A 128 -17.07 -18.03 12.71
C CYS A 128 -16.71 -18.72 14.00
#